data_1ce1f9a41ca974b4c4959d5f368b63b3
#
_entry.id   1ce1f9a41ca974b4c4959d5f368b63b3
#
_cell.length_a   1.000
_cell.length_b   1.000
_cell.length_c   1.000
_cell.angle_alpha   90.00
_cell.angle_beta   90.00
_cell.angle_gamma   90.00
#
_symmetry.space_group_name_H-M   'P 1'
#
loop_
_entity.id
_entity.type
_entity.pdbx_description
1 polymer ?
#
loop_
_entity_poly.entity_id
_entity_poly.type
_entity_poly.pdbx_seq_one_letter_code
_entity_poly.pdbx_strand_id
1 'polypeptide(L)'
;MEHRTGPGEPEVVFRGRFLEFVRQPFHGGHWEFIRRTGRCGVVFVYAVTPDDKVVVIRQFRPPLGAEVWELPAGVCDRGGEPARECALRELVEETGYRASSIEFLTRGPVAAGSSATVGDIVLATGLEYVGPTGGDELFPIHVALVARRELVAWVRERVAHNELADPRILAAHCLAETQ
;
A
#
# COMPACT_ATOMS: atom_id res chain seq x y z
N MET A 1 -36.63 -5.67 18.76
CA MET A 1 -35.21 -5.26 18.57
C MET A 1 -34.37 -6.47 18.95
N GLU A 2 -33.94 -7.27 17.96
CA GLU A 2 -33.03 -8.37 18.21
C GLU A 2 -31.67 -7.80 18.66
N HIS A 3 -31.21 -8.23 19.80
CA HIS A 3 -29.85 -7.94 20.27
C HIS A 3 -28.88 -8.50 19.23
N ARG A 4 -28.25 -7.62 18.45
CA ARG A 4 -27.13 -7.97 17.60
C ARG A 4 -26.01 -8.45 18.52
N THR A 5 -25.89 -9.76 18.70
CA THR A 5 -24.69 -10.33 19.31
C THR A 5 -23.50 -9.94 18.44
N GLY A 6 -22.46 -9.40 19.06
CA GLY A 6 -21.22 -9.05 18.37
C GLY A 6 -20.59 -10.28 17.68
N PRO A 7 -19.56 -10.08 16.87
CA PRO A 7 -18.86 -11.18 16.23
C PRO A 7 -18.28 -12.11 17.30
N GLY A 8 -18.37 -13.44 17.07
CA GLY A 8 -17.71 -14.44 17.89
C GLY A 8 -16.18 -14.41 17.74
N GLU A 9 -15.47 -15.22 18.51
CA GLU A 9 -14.02 -15.31 18.43
C GLU A 9 -13.57 -15.82 17.03
N PRO A 10 -12.54 -15.21 16.42
CA PRO A 10 -12.05 -15.62 15.11
C PRO A 10 -11.26 -16.94 15.20
N GLU A 11 -11.56 -17.87 14.31
CA GLU A 11 -10.85 -19.14 14.11
C GLU A 11 -9.85 -18.99 12.96
N VAL A 12 -8.59 -19.40 13.18
CA VAL A 12 -7.60 -19.53 12.10
C VAL A 12 -7.79 -20.88 11.43
N VAL A 13 -8.35 -20.86 10.22
CA VAL A 13 -8.61 -22.07 9.41
C VAL A 13 -7.34 -22.57 8.73
N PHE A 14 -6.50 -21.63 8.28
CA PHE A 14 -5.21 -21.95 7.66
C PHE A 14 -4.19 -20.87 8.00
N ARG A 15 -2.95 -21.31 8.28
CA ARG A 15 -1.83 -20.43 8.53
C ARG A 15 -0.71 -20.70 7.53
N GLY A 16 -0.44 -19.72 6.69
CA GLY A 16 0.73 -19.68 5.84
C GLY A 16 1.91 -18.95 6.51
N ARG A 17 2.98 -18.73 5.75
CA ARG A 17 4.14 -17.99 6.23
C ARG A 17 3.81 -16.50 6.51
N PHE A 18 3.04 -15.86 5.63
CA PHE A 18 2.77 -14.42 5.67
C PHE A 18 1.33 -14.07 6.00
N LEU A 19 0.40 -14.99 5.70
CA LEU A 19 -1.03 -14.77 5.83
C LEU A 19 -1.71 -15.90 6.58
N GLU A 20 -2.77 -15.55 7.29
CA GLU A 20 -3.75 -16.47 7.86
C GLU A 20 -5.06 -16.31 7.13
N PHE A 21 -5.74 -17.41 6.82
CA PHE A 21 -7.15 -17.43 6.47
C PHE A 21 -7.97 -17.63 7.74
N VAL A 22 -8.88 -16.70 7.99
CA VAL A 22 -9.64 -16.60 9.24
C VAL A 22 -11.12 -16.72 8.95
N ARG A 23 -11.82 -17.50 9.78
CA ARG A 23 -13.27 -17.58 9.83
C ARG A 23 -13.77 -17.01 11.14
N GLN A 24 -14.74 -16.11 11.10
CA GLN A 24 -15.32 -15.48 12.28
C GLN A 24 -16.83 -15.65 12.30
N PRO A 25 -17.42 -16.23 13.36
CA PRO A 25 -18.87 -16.34 13.48
C PRO A 25 -19.54 -14.98 13.50
N PHE A 26 -20.63 -14.84 12.73
CA PHE A 26 -21.40 -13.61 12.64
C PHE A 26 -22.83 -13.87 12.20
N HIS A 27 -23.82 -13.46 13.00
CA HIS A 27 -25.28 -13.54 12.67
C HIS A 27 -25.77 -14.88 12.07
N GLY A 28 -25.38 -16.01 12.69
CA GLY A 28 -25.81 -17.33 12.23
C GLY A 28 -25.04 -17.88 11.03
N GLY A 29 -24.02 -17.17 10.56
CA GLY A 29 -23.08 -17.58 9.52
C GLY A 29 -21.64 -17.31 9.94
N HIS A 30 -20.78 -17.19 8.94
CA HIS A 30 -19.37 -16.91 9.15
C HIS A 30 -18.93 -15.83 8.18
N TRP A 31 -17.99 -14.97 8.62
CA TRP A 31 -17.22 -14.09 7.75
C TRP A 31 -15.84 -14.66 7.53
N GLU A 32 -15.39 -14.72 6.29
CA GLU A 32 -14.09 -15.24 5.90
C GLU A 32 -13.22 -14.12 5.39
N PHE A 33 -11.97 -14.04 5.94
CA PHE A 33 -11.04 -12.98 5.58
C PHE A 33 -9.60 -13.41 5.79
N ILE A 34 -8.66 -12.66 5.21
CA ILE A 34 -7.23 -12.84 5.44
C ILE A 34 -6.70 -11.79 6.43
N ARG A 35 -5.67 -12.18 7.18
CA ARG A 35 -4.85 -11.24 7.97
C ARG A 35 -3.38 -11.61 7.90
N ARG A 36 -2.50 -10.65 8.14
CA ARG A 36 -1.05 -10.91 8.23
C ARG A 36 -0.71 -11.64 9.51
N THR A 37 0.22 -12.62 9.44
CA THR A 37 0.65 -13.42 10.59
C THR A 37 1.23 -12.55 11.72
N GLY A 38 1.97 -11.49 11.39
CA GLY A 38 2.55 -10.54 12.36
C GLY A 38 1.59 -9.44 12.81
N ARG A 39 0.35 -9.38 12.29
CA ARG A 39 -0.62 -8.29 12.53
C ARG A 39 -0.05 -6.89 12.26
N CYS A 40 0.90 -6.80 11.35
CA CYS A 40 1.54 -5.55 10.94
C CYS A 40 0.67 -4.80 9.92
N GLY A 41 0.80 -3.47 9.91
CA GLY A 41 0.21 -2.59 8.91
C GLY A 41 1.01 -2.55 7.63
N VAL A 42 0.53 -1.78 6.68
CA VAL A 42 1.24 -1.44 5.44
C VAL A 42 1.31 0.07 5.31
N VAL A 43 2.32 0.57 4.60
CA VAL A 43 2.43 1.98 4.27
C VAL A 43 2.47 2.15 2.75
N PHE A 44 1.80 3.19 2.25
CA PHE A 44 1.81 3.62 0.85
C PHE A 44 2.42 5.02 0.80
N VAL A 45 3.42 5.23 -0.04
CA VAL A 45 4.22 6.44 -0.04
C VAL A 45 3.93 7.28 -1.29
N TYR A 46 3.21 8.38 -1.13
CA TYR A 46 3.05 9.38 -2.16
C TYR A 46 4.29 10.29 -2.14
N ALA A 47 5.27 9.98 -2.98
CA ALA A 47 6.57 10.62 -2.97
C ALA A 47 6.67 11.65 -4.10
N VAL A 48 7.03 12.91 -3.75
CA VAL A 48 7.13 14.02 -4.69
C VAL A 48 8.56 14.53 -4.76
N THR A 49 9.11 14.52 -5.97
CA THR A 49 10.47 15.01 -6.25
C THR A 49 10.54 16.54 -6.22
N PRO A 50 11.75 17.16 -6.06
CA PRO A 50 11.91 18.60 -6.08
C PRO A 50 11.46 19.28 -7.39
N ASP A 51 11.44 18.55 -8.51
CA ASP A 51 10.95 19.01 -9.82
C ASP A 51 9.48 18.66 -10.07
N ASP A 52 8.69 18.49 -8.98
CA ASP A 52 7.24 18.29 -8.96
C ASP A 52 6.76 17.08 -9.77
N LYS A 53 7.46 15.95 -9.62
CA LYS A 53 7.05 14.65 -10.17
C LYS A 53 6.70 13.68 -9.06
N VAL A 54 5.68 12.86 -9.30
CA VAL A 54 5.27 11.77 -8.41
C VAL A 54 6.03 10.52 -8.80
N VAL A 55 6.61 9.86 -7.80
CA VAL A 55 7.24 8.56 -7.96
C VAL A 55 6.15 7.49 -7.93
N VAL A 56 6.00 6.75 -9.03
CA VAL A 56 5.12 5.58 -9.14
C VAL A 56 5.95 4.38 -9.53
N ILE A 57 5.50 3.20 -9.11
CA ILE A 57 6.18 1.94 -9.44
C ILE A 57 5.25 1.06 -10.26
N ARG A 58 5.82 0.15 -11.05
CA ARG A 58 5.12 -0.94 -11.71
C ARG A 58 5.75 -2.26 -11.31
N GLN A 59 4.93 -3.16 -10.79
CA GLN A 59 5.38 -4.43 -10.25
C GLN A 59 4.42 -5.56 -10.64
N PHE A 60 4.96 -6.76 -10.90
CA PHE A 60 4.13 -7.95 -11.12
C PHE A 60 3.49 -8.39 -9.80
N ARG A 61 2.16 -8.56 -9.83
CA ARG A 61 1.38 -9.01 -8.68
C ARG A 61 0.81 -10.42 -8.94
N PRO A 62 1.44 -11.47 -8.39
CA PRO A 62 1.03 -12.86 -8.61
C PRO A 62 -0.47 -13.13 -8.39
N PRO A 63 -1.16 -12.56 -7.37
CA PRO A 63 -2.59 -12.78 -7.20
C PRO A 63 -3.46 -12.30 -8.36
N LEU A 64 -2.96 -11.34 -9.15
CA LEU A 64 -3.65 -10.77 -10.31
C LEU A 64 -3.12 -11.37 -11.63
N GLY A 65 -1.95 -12.03 -11.60
CA GLY A 65 -1.27 -12.51 -12.79
C GLY A 65 -0.87 -11.38 -13.75
N ALA A 66 -0.69 -10.16 -13.25
CA ALA A 66 -0.47 -8.96 -14.04
C ALA A 66 0.44 -7.97 -13.34
N GLU A 67 1.03 -7.06 -14.13
CA GLU A 67 1.72 -5.89 -13.60
C GLU A 67 0.70 -4.82 -13.19
N VAL A 68 1.01 -4.10 -12.11
CA VAL A 68 0.16 -3.05 -11.54
C VAL A 68 0.99 -1.80 -11.31
N TRP A 69 0.46 -0.65 -11.69
CA TRP A 69 0.98 0.65 -11.30
C TRP A 69 0.52 1.01 -9.90
N GLU A 70 1.45 1.31 -9.02
CA GLU A 70 1.20 1.51 -7.58
C GLU A 70 2.05 2.65 -7.03
N LEU A 71 1.71 3.11 -5.83
CA LEU A 71 2.64 3.87 -5.00
C LEU A 71 3.70 2.92 -4.44
N PRO A 72 4.94 3.37 -4.20
CA PRO A 72 5.88 2.64 -3.36
C PRO A 72 5.22 2.25 -2.04
N ALA A 73 5.35 0.99 -1.63
CA ALA A 73 4.59 0.48 -0.50
C ALA A 73 5.24 -0.73 0.16
N GLY A 74 5.18 -0.81 1.47
CA GLY A 74 5.70 -1.96 2.15
C GLY A 74 5.01 -2.32 3.46
N VAL A 75 5.44 -3.43 4.02
CA VAL A 75 4.92 -4.00 5.26
C VAL A 75 5.77 -3.53 6.43
N CYS A 76 5.11 -2.95 7.45
CA CYS A 76 5.79 -2.50 8.67
C CYS A 76 6.00 -3.70 9.62
N ASP A 77 6.88 -4.65 9.23
CA ASP A 77 7.05 -5.93 9.91
C ASP A 77 8.36 -6.03 10.74
N ARG A 78 9.19 -5.00 10.76
CA ARG A 78 10.43 -4.96 11.52
C ARG A 78 10.16 -4.57 12.98
N GLY A 79 9.71 -5.56 13.80
CA GLY A 79 9.72 -5.44 15.26
C GLY A 79 9.03 -4.22 15.88
N GLY A 80 7.86 -3.79 15.35
CA GLY A 80 7.14 -2.61 15.84
C GLY A 80 7.60 -1.31 15.16
N GLU A 81 8.18 -1.42 13.98
CA GLU A 81 8.61 -0.31 13.14
C GLU A 81 7.47 0.71 12.95
N PRO A 82 7.67 2.00 13.28
CA PRO A 82 6.70 3.05 13.01
C PRO A 82 6.47 3.20 11.49
N ALA A 83 5.25 3.55 11.09
CA ALA A 83 4.91 3.73 9.67
C ALA A 83 5.83 4.74 8.95
N ARG A 84 6.32 5.75 9.67
CA ARG A 84 7.27 6.73 9.13
C ARG A 84 8.61 6.08 8.75
N GLU A 85 9.15 5.22 9.60
CA GLU A 85 10.44 4.55 9.36
C GLU A 85 10.29 3.51 8.25
N CYS A 86 9.18 2.75 8.27
CA CYS A 86 8.79 1.84 7.20
C CYS A 86 8.74 2.56 5.85
N ALA A 87 8.06 3.71 5.77
CA ALA A 87 7.95 4.51 4.55
C ALA A 87 9.31 4.95 4.00
N LEU A 88 10.19 5.43 4.88
CA LEU A 88 11.55 5.85 4.49
C LEU A 88 12.38 4.70 3.94
N ARG A 89 12.27 3.54 4.55
CA ARG A 89 12.98 2.33 4.15
C ARG A 89 12.48 1.81 2.81
N GLU A 90 11.18 1.56 2.68
CA GLU A 90 10.56 1.02 1.48
C GLU A 90 10.78 1.94 0.26
N LEU A 91 10.69 3.26 0.46
CA LEU A 91 10.94 4.22 -0.61
C LEU A 91 12.36 4.08 -1.18
N VAL A 92 13.36 3.90 -0.32
CA VAL A 92 14.75 3.71 -0.77
C VAL A 92 14.93 2.33 -1.41
N GLU A 93 14.41 1.28 -0.78
CA GLU A 93 14.54 -0.10 -1.26
C GLU A 93 13.93 -0.27 -2.64
N GLU A 94 12.72 0.22 -2.87
CA GLU A 94 11.98 0.05 -4.13
C GLU A 94 12.34 1.04 -5.23
N THR A 95 12.74 2.26 -4.86
CA THR A 95 12.85 3.35 -5.86
C THR A 95 14.22 4.03 -5.92
N GLY A 96 15.05 3.84 -4.91
CA GLY A 96 16.33 4.55 -4.79
C GLY A 96 16.19 6.02 -4.34
N TYR A 97 15.00 6.47 -3.95
CA TYR A 97 14.80 7.81 -3.42
C TYR A 97 14.79 7.81 -1.89
N ARG A 98 15.53 8.75 -1.29
CA ARG A 98 15.48 9.07 0.14
C ARG A 98 14.68 10.33 0.33
N ALA A 99 13.72 10.33 1.27
CA ALA A 99 12.96 11.51 1.65
C ALA A 99 13.52 12.15 2.92
N SER A 100 13.50 13.47 3.01
CA SER A 100 13.82 14.21 4.24
C SER A 100 12.60 14.45 5.12
N SER A 101 11.39 14.41 4.55
CA SER A 101 10.14 14.61 5.29
C SER A 101 9.12 13.54 4.92
N ILE A 102 8.41 13.06 5.95
CA ILE A 102 7.24 12.18 5.84
C ILE A 102 6.11 12.81 6.62
N GLU A 103 4.98 13.00 5.97
CA GLU A 103 3.75 13.53 6.52
C GLU A 103 2.63 12.52 6.38
N PHE A 104 1.82 12.35 7.42
CA PHE A 104 0.66 11.44 7.41
C PHE A 104 -0.50 12.07 6.65
N LEU A 105 -1.06 11.37 5.67
CA LEU A 105 -2.23 11.82 4.92
C LEU A 105 -3.53 11.17 5.43
N THR A 106 -3.56 9.85 5.50
CA THR A 106 -4.76 9.12 5.95
C THR A 106 -4.45 7.68 6.34
N ARG A 107 -5.42 7.05 7.00
CA ARG A 107 -5.40 5.62 7.35
C ARG A 107 -6.73 4.98 6.98
N GLY A 108 -6.67 3.78 6.44
CA GLY A 108 -7.88 3.05 6.08
C GLY A 108 -7.64 1.56 5.84
N PRO A 109 -8.72 0.79 5.71
CA PRO A 109 -8.60 -0.63 5.38
C PRO A 109 -8.11 -0.80 3.93
N VAL A 110 -7.23 -1.77 3.71
CA VAL A 110 -6.73 -2.11 2.36
C VAL A 110 -7.84 -2.77 1.52
N ALA A 111 -8.61 -3.67 2.13
CA ALA A 111 -9.75 -4.35 1.50
C ALA A 111 -10.75 -4.76 2.59
N ALA A 112 -11.62 -3.85 3.03
CA ALA A 112 -12.47 -3.98 4.22
C ALA A 112 -13.36 -5.24 4.26
N GLY A 113 -13.73 -5.77 3.10
CA GLY A 113 -14.58 -6.97 3.03
C GLY A 113 -13.84 -8.30 3.12
N SER A 114 -12.52 -8.31 2.91
CA SER A 114 -11.75 -9.55 2.76
C SER A 114 -10.40 -9.56 3.47
N SER A 115 -9.97 -8.44 4.02
CA SER A 115 -8.68 -8.33 4.70
C SER A 115 -8.79 -7.52 5.99
N ALA A 116 -8.11 -7.97 7.04
CA ALA A 116 -7.94 -7.23 8.30
C ALA A 116 -6.78 -6.22 8.25
N THR A 117 -6.12 -6.08 7.11
CA THR A 117 -4.97 -5.17 6.95
C THR A 117 -5.44 -3.72 6.88
N VAL A 118 -4.85 -2.88 7.72
CA VAL A 118 -4.98 -1.43 7.69
C VAL A 118 -3.71 -0.84 7.09
N GLY A 119 -3.85 0.18 6.25
CA GLY A 119 -2.74 0.86 5.60
C GLY A 119 -2.73 2.34 5.89
N ASP A 120 -1.54 2.90 6.02
CA ASP A 120 -1.28 4.33 6.10
C ASP A 120 -0.88 4.85 4.71
N ILE A 121 -1.41 6.00 4.33
CA ILE A 121 -0.92 6.76 3.19
C ILE A 121 -0.15 7.95 3.73
N VAL A 122 1.07 8.14 3.25
CA VAL A 122 1.95 9.23 3.68
C VAL A 122 2.45 10.02 2.47
N LEU A 123 2.71 11.31 2.67
CA LEU A 123 3.41 12.18 1.73
C LEU A 123 4.90 12.19 2.06
N ALA A 124 5.75 11.92 1.07
CA ALA A 124 7.19 12.02 1.18
C ALA A 124 7.70 13.17 0.30
N THR A 125 8.46 14.08 0.91
CA THR A 125 9.04 15.25 0.22
C THR A 125 10.53 15.42 0.55
N GLY A 126 11.19 16.35 -0.16
CA GLY A 126 12.63 16.56 -0.04
C GLY A 126 13.40 15.33 -0.51
N LEU A 127 13.00 14.80 -1.67
CA LEU A 127 13.60 13.59 -2.22
C LEU A 127 14.99 13.84 -2.79
N GLU A 128 15.89 12.93 -2.47
CA GLU A 128 17.22 12.81 -3.05
C GLU A 128 17.38 11.41 -3.65
N TYR A 129 17.88 11.33 -4.89
CA TYR A 129 18.16 10.04 -5.49
C TYR A 129 19.52 9.53 -5.01
N VAL A 130 19.51 8.41 -4.30
CA VAL A 130 20.71 7.77 -3.70
C VAL A 130 21.05 6.42 -4.35
N GLY A 131 20.23 5.99 -5.31
CA GLY A 131 20.31 4.65 -5.90
C GLY A 131 19.57 3.59 -5.10
N PRO A 132 19.07 2.53 -5.75
CA PRO A 132 18.36 1.45 -5.07
C PRO A 132 19.33 0.69 -4.16
N THR A 133 18.88 0.39 -2.95
CA THR A 133 19.68 -0.39 -1.97
C THR A 133 19.44 -1.90 -2.09
N GLY A 134 18.52 -2.31 -2.99
CA GLY A 134 18.10 -3.70 -3.15
C GLY A 134 17.19 -4.13 -1.99
N GLY A 135 15.97 -4.53 -2.33
CA GLY A 135 15.05 -5.20 -1.41
C GLY A 135 15.02 -6.70 -1.70
N ASP A 136 14.32 -7.46 -0.86
CA ASP A 136 14.03 -8.89 -1.05
C ASP A 136 12.91 -9.12 -2.09
N GLU A 137 12.79 -8.24 -3.09
CA GLU A 137 11.72 -8.29 -4.08
C GLU A 137 11.90 -9.48 -5.02
N LEU A 138 10.84 -10.32 -5.11
CA LEU A 138 10.83 -11.50 -5.97
C LEU A 138 10.72 -11.14 -7.47
N PHE A 139 10.24 -9.96 -7.79
CA PHE A 139 10.02 -9.46 -9.14
C PHE A 139 10.63 -8.07 -9.32
N PRO A 140 11.13 -7.74 -10.54
CA PRO A 140 11.65 -6.40 -10.82
C PRO A 140 10.60 -5.31 -10.57
N ILE A 141 11.03 -4.21 -9.97
CA ILE A 141 10.24 -2.99 -9.83
C ILE A 141 10.69 -1.99 -10.88
N HIS A 142 9.74 -1.45 -11.63
CA HIS A 142 9.97 -0.39 -12.60
C HIS A 142 9.50 0.95 -12.03
N VAL A 143 10.42 1.90 -11.90
CA VAL A 143 10.12 3.24 -11.38
C VAL A 143 9.78 4.19 -12.53
N ALA A 144 8.71 4.94 -12.40
CA ALA A 144 8.34 6.03 -13.30
C ALA A 144 8.14 7.34 -12.52
N LEU A 145 8.54 8.45 -13.14
CA LEU A 145 8.36 9.80 -12.62
C LEU A 145 7.31 10.51 -13.47
N VAL A 146 6.17 10.80 -12.87
CA VAL A 146 5.02 11.41 -13.55
C VAL A 146 4.83 12.85 -13.06
N ALA A 147 4.77 13.82 -13.96
CA ALA A 147 4.49 15.21 -13.57
C ALA A 147 3.21 15.27 -12.75
N ARG A 148 3.28 15.85 -11.54
CA ARG A 148 2.18 15.84 -10.55
C ARG A 148 0.87 16.35 -11.15
N ARG A 149 0.91 17.43 -11.92
CA ARG A 149 -0.23 18.01 -12.64
C ARG A 149 -0.85 17.08 -13.69
N GLU A 150 -0.10 16.10 -14.20
CA GLU A 150 -0.53 15.17 -15.24
C GLU A 150 -0.95 13.80 -14.68
N LEU A 151 -0.78 13.57 -13.38
CA LEU A 151 -0.95 12.26 -12.76
C LEU A 151 -2.33 11.65 -13.03
N VAL A 152 -3.39 12.44 -12.91
CA VAL A 152 -4.77 11.97 -13.15
C VAL A 152 -4.96 11.54 -14.60
N ALA A 153 -4.46 12.34 -15.56
CA ALA A 153 -4.53 12.02 -16.98
C ALA A 153 -3.69 10.79 -17.31
N TRP A 154 -2.51 10.69 -16.72
CA TRP A 154 -1.60 9.56 -16.89
C TRP A 154 -2.22 8.25 -16.40
N VAL A 155 -2.85 8.23 -15.20
CA VAL A 155 -3.55 7.05 -14.69
C VAL A 155 -4.71 6.64 -15.60
N ARG A 156 -5.50 7.61 -16.08
CA ARG A 156 -6.60 7.34 -17.02
C ARG A 156 -6.10 6.73 -18.34
N GLU A 157 -4.99 7.20 -18.84
CA GLU A 157 -4.36 6.65 -20.04
C GLU A 157 -3.92 5.19 -19.84
N ARG A 158 -3.28 4.86 -18.71
CA ARG A 158 -2.89 3.47 -18.38
C ARG A 158 -4.11 2.56 -18.38
N VAL A 159 -5.18 2.96 -17.69
CA VAL A 159 -6.43 2.19 -17.64
C VAL A 159 -7.07 2.04 -19.02
N ALA A 160 -7.04 3.07 -19.86
CA ALA A 160 -7.55 3.00 -21.24
C ALA A 160 -6.76 2.00 -22.12
N HIS A 161 -5.50 1.74 -21.77
CA HIS A 161 -4.67 0.71 -22.42
C HIS A 161 -4.76 -0.67 -21.74
N ASN A 162 -5.78 -0.89 -20.89
CA ASN A 162 -5.98 -2.12 -20.12
C ASN A 162 -4.85 -2.46 -19.13
N GLU A 163 -4.07 -1.47 -18.70
CA GLU A 163 -3.13 -1.63 -17.61
C GLU A 163 -3.85 -1.44 -16.26
N LEU A 164 -3.40 -2.15 -15.23
CA LEU A 164 -3.94 -1.99 -13.89
C LEU A 164 -3.21 -0.84 -13.17
N ALA A 165 -3.98 0.04 -12.54
CA ALA A 165 -3.45 1.11 -11.69
C ALA A 165 -4.21 1.12 -10.36
N ASP A 166 -3.47 1.15 -9.26
CA ASP A 166 -4.05 1.21 -7.91
C ASP A 166 -4.73 2.56 -7.68
N PRO A 167 -6.01 2.59 -7.32
CA PRO A 167 -6.74 3.84 -7.07
C PRO A 167 -6.17 4.67 -5.92
N ARG A 168 -5.34 4.07 -5.05
CA ARG A 168 -4.64 4.81 -3.98
C ARG A 168 -3.69 5.88 -4.52
N ILE A 169 -3.18 5.75 -5.76
CA ILE A 169 -2.43 6.81 -6.44
C ILE A 169 -3.27 8.10 -6.48
N LEU A 170 -4.53 7.99 -6.92
CA LEU A 170 -5.42 9.13 -7.04
C LEU A 170 -5.92 9.63 -5.68
N ALA A 171 -6.18 8.72 -4.74
CA ALA A 171 -6.58 9.07 -3.39
C ALA A 171 -5.49 9.88 -2.68
N ALA A 172 -4.23 9.42 -2.75
CA ALA A 172 -3.09 10.12 -2.18
C ALA A 172 -2.86 11.49 -2.84
N HIS A 173 -2.97 11.55 -4.17
CA HIS A 173 -2.85 12.80 -4.90
C HIS A 173 -3.89 13.83 -4.46
N CYS A 174 -5.16 13.43 -4.39
CA CYS A 174 -6.24 14.32 -3.92
C CYS A 174 -5.98 14.86 -2.51
N LEU A 175 -5.55 14.00 -1.58
CA LEU A 175 -5.25 14.40 -0.21
C LEU A 175 -4.04 15.34 -0.13
N ALA A 176 -2.99 15.09 -0.92
CA ALA A 176 -1.80 15.93 -0.94
C ALA A 176 -2.04 17.33 -1.58
N GLU A 177 -3.03 17.46 -2.47
CA GLU A 177 -3.41 18.74 -3.08
C GLU A 177 -4.28 19.62 -2.14
N THR A 178 -4.82 19.06 -1.08
CA THR A 178 -5.72 19.79 -0.15
C THR A 178 -5.02 20.25 1.13
N GLN A 179 -3.72 20.01 1.27
CA GLN A 179 -2.87 20.52 2.34
C GLN A 179 -2.22 21.85 1.94
#